data_62a080cda70f4f817c8a311d90910745
#
_entry.id   62a080cda70f4f817c8a311d90910745
#
_cell.length_a   1.000
_cell.length_b   1.000
_cell.length_c   1.000
_cell.angle_alpha   90.00
_cell.angle_beta   90.00
_cell.angle_gamma   90.00
#
_symmetry.space_group_name_H-M   'P 1'
#
loop_
_entity.id
_entity.type
_entity.pdbx_description
1 polymer ?
#
loop_
_entity_poly.entity_id
_entity_poly.type
_entity_poly.pdbx_seq_one_letter_code
_entity_poly.pdbx_strand_id
1 'polypeptide(L)'
;MHDSAQALRGKKLLLVGFTLFSMFFGAGNLIFPPFLGAQAGTALWLAFVGFAVSAIGLPIAGVAAVARAGGLPALAGRVHPRFAQVFAVLVYLSIGPCLAIPRTASTSFEMLTPLVGRSTPGQFLYSLVFFAAAYFVALKPEKLTQRLGRILCPALLVLIVVLFAGCILRPAAPGYGTPAEAYAALPAAQGVLDGYQTMDALAALNFGAVIALNIQAVGITEEAAVRRGTIRAGLIAGGMLLVVYAMLTHIGGISGAAFPGSGTGAAVLTALADGLFGRVGQVLLAAIFVIACFNTCVGLIASVGEYFHELLPRLPYPAIAAFFALMSMLLANIGLADILSLSVPVLNAIYPIAIVLIVVEFLPGRFQRTSVWRLSILFTAIQSIPAALPFGPLSTLMNALPLSSLGFGWLLPALIGIGAGLLM
;
A
#
# COMPACT_ATOMS: atom_id res chain seq x y z
N MET A 1 -15.89 17.36 -38.06
CA MET A 1 -16.62 16.73 -36.96
C MET A 1 -15.64 16.55 -35.83
N HIS A 2 -15.74 17.36 -34.75
CA HIS A 2 -14.88 17.22 -33.56
C HIS A 2 -15.29 15.95 -32.88
N ASP A 3 -14.42 14.95 -32.98
CA ASP A 3 -14.47 13.76 -32.15
C ASP A 3 -14.24 14.24 -30.71
N SER A 4 -15.30 14.35 -29.95
CA SER A 4 -15.23 14.73 -28.53
C SER A 4 -14.51 13.62 -27.82
N ALA A 5 -13.22 13.85 -27.54
CA ALA A 5 -12.37 12.95 -26.78
C ALA A 5 -13.18 12.34 -25.62
N GLN A 6 -13.46 11.05 -25.68
CA GLN A 6 -14.29 10.35 -24.70
C GLN A 6 -13.62 10.40 -23.33
N ALA A 7 -13.97 11.38 -22.52
CA ALA A 7 -13.44 11.51 -21.18
C ALA A 7 -14.08 10.48 -20.24
N LEU A 8 -13.29 9.85 -19.40
CA LEU A 8 -13.79 8.98 -18.34
C LEU A 8 -14.63 9.79 -17.35
N ARG A 9 -15.94 9.55 -17.28
CA ARG A 9 -16.89 10.31 -16.46
C ARG A 9 -17.95 9.41 -15.79
N GLY A 10 -18.63 9.95 -14.79
CA GLY A 10 -19.78 9.33 -14.14
C GLY A 10 -19.48 7.93 -13.60
N LYS A 11 -20.39 6.99 -13.83
CA LYS A 11 -20.33 5.63 -13.31
C LYS A 11 -19.04 4.87 -13.71
N LYS A 12 -18.53 5.09 -14.93
CA LYS A 12 -17.28 4.45 -15.38
C LYS A 12 -16.08 4.93 -14.56
N LEU A 13 -15.98 6.24 -14.31
CA LEU A 13 -14.91 6.80 -13.47
C LEU A 13 -14.99 6.28 -12.03
N LEU A 14 -16.19 6.22 -11.47
CA LEU A 14 -16.41 5.69 -10.12
C LEU A 14 -15.97 4.22 -10.01
N LEU A 15 -16.31 3.39 -11.01
CA LEU A 15 -15.90 1.99 -11.04
C LEU A 15 -14.39 1.81 -11.12
N VAL A 16 -13.69 2.63 -11.91
CA VAL A 16 -12.22 2.61 -11.96
C VAL A 16 -11.62 3.07 -10.62
N GLY A 17 -12.21 4.10 -9.98
CA GLY A 17 -11.83 4.52 -8.63
C GLY A 17 -12.02 3.42 -7.59
N PHE A 18 -13.13 2.68 -7.65
CA PHE A 18 -13.39 1.52 -6.78
C PHE A 18 -12.39 0.39 -7.03
N THR A 19 -12.01 0.17 -8.28
CA THR A 19 -10.97 -0.82 -8.62
C THR A 19 -9.64 -0.44 -7.96
N LEU A 20 -9.22 0.81 -8.12
CA LEU A 20 -7.97 1.29 -7.53
C LEU A 20 -8.01 1.26 -6.00
N PHE A 21 -9.11 1.67 -5.38
CA PHE A 21 -9.32 1.50 -3.94
C PHE A 21 -9.16 0.04 -3.51
N SER A 22 -9.83 -0.90 -4.19
CA SER A 22 -9.74 -2.33 -3.90
C SER A 22 -8.34 -2.90 -4.06
N MET A 23 -7.55 -2.36 -4.99
CA MET A 23 -6.16 -2.79 -5.19
C MET A 23 -5.27 -2.29 -4.06
N PHE A 24 -5.48 -1.08 -3.58
CA PHE A 24 -4.76 -0.54 -2.42
C PHE A 24 -5.20 -1.23 -1.12
N PHE A 25 -6.50 -1.37 -0.90
CA PHE A 25 -7.05 -1.75 0.38
C PHE A 25 -6.84 -3.23 0.69
N GLY A 26 -5.69 -3.57 1.24
CA GLY A 26 -5.24 -4.92 1.56
C GLY A 26 -4.92 -5.15 3.03
N ALA A 27 -4.05 -6.12 3.29
CA ALA A 27 -3.68 -6.54 4.64
C ALA A 27 -3.17 -5.39 5.53
N GLY A 28 -2.24 -4.59 5.02
CA GLY A 28 -1.66 -3.46 5.76
C GLY A 28 -2.71 -2.41 6.12
N ASN A 29 -3.57 -2.10 5.17
CA ASN A 29 -4.62 -1.09 5.28
C ASN A 29 -5.72 -1.45 6.28
N LEU A 30 -5.88 -2.75 6.56
CA LEU A 30 -6.77 -3.24 7.61
C LEU A 30 -6.09 -3.27 8.99
N ILE A 31 -4.77 -3.46 9.06
CA ILE A 31 -4.04 -3.65 10.33
C ILE A 31 -3.55 -2.33 10.92
N PHE A 32 -2.97 -1.45 10.09
CA PHE A 32 -2.26 -0.28 10.60
C PHE A 32 -3.18 0.84 11.11
N PRO A 33 -4.31 1.21 10.48
CA PRO A 33 -5.19 2.22 11.05
C PRO A 33 -5.77 1.86 12.43
N PRO A 34 -6.30 0.64 12.68
CA PRO A 34 -6.76 0.27 14.01
C PRO A 34 -5.61 0.11 15.01
N PHE A 35 -4.42 -0.33 14.60
CA PHE A 35 -3.25 -0.35 15.46
C PHE A 35 -2.87 1.07 15.91
N LEU A 36 -2.76 2.00 14.97
CA LEU A 36 -2.51 3.42 15.26
C LEU A 36 -3.56 3.96 16.24
N GLY A 37 -4.85 3.72 15.99
CA GLY A 37 -5.92 4.16 16.89
C GLY A 37 -5.75 3.64 18.31
N ALA A 38 -5.43 2.33 18.45
CA ALA A 38 -5.23 1.69 19.75
C ALA A 38 -4.01 2.23 20.50
N GLN A 39 -2.90 2.49 19.80
CA GLN A 39 -1.66 2.95 20.39
C GLN A 39 -1.64 4.47 20.64
N ALA A 40 -2.24 5.24 19.73
CA ALA A 40 -2.27 6.70 19.86
C ALA A 40 -3.29 7.20 20.89
N GLY A 41 -4.25 6.39 21.29
CA GLY A 41 -5.22 6.75 22.33
C GLY A 41 -5.86 8.12 22.05
N THR A 42 -5.82 9.03 23.03
CA THR A 42 -6.38 10.40 22.90
C THR A 42 -5.69 11.26 21.84
N ALA A 43 -4.47 10.91 21.40
CA ALA A 43 -3.74 11.60 20.33
C ALA A 43 -4.04 11.05 18.93
N LEU A 44 -4.98 10.09 18.80
CA LEU A 44 -5.23 9.33 17.58
C LEU A 44 -5.51 10.19 16.34
N TRP A 45 -6.25 11.29 16.47
CA TRP A 45 -6.57 12.12 15.29
C TRP A 45 -5.37 12.89 14.76
N LEU A 46 -4.47 13.31 15.65
CA LEU A 46 -3.20 13.93 15.22
C LEU A 46 -2.27 12.91 14.57
N ALA A 47 -2.17 11.70 15.13
CA ALA A 47 -1.47 10.58 14.52
C ALA A 47 -2.09 10.19 13.17
N PHE A 48 -3.42 10.18 13.07
CA PHE A 48 -4.15 9.88 11.83
C PHE A 48 -3.86 10.91 10.72
N VAL A 49 -3.70 12.19 11.03
CA VAL A 49 -3.29 13.19 10.02
C VAL A 49 -1.94 12.82 9.41
N GLY A 50 -0.95 12.47 10.23
CA GLY A 50 0.35 11.99 9.74
C GLY A 50 0.23 10.72 8.90
N PHE A 51 -0.55 9.75 9.39
CA PHE A 51 -0.83 8.51 8.68
C PHE A 51 -1.49 8.76 7.30
N ALA A 52 -2.48 9.65 7.24
CA ALA A 52 -3.17 10.00 6.01
C ALA A 52 -2.24 10.65 4.97
N VAL A 53 -1.26 11.45 5.40
CA VAL A 53 -0.25 12.03 4.50
C VAL A 53 0.54 10.92 3.82
N SER A 54 1.02 9.92 4.55
CA SER A 54 1.87 8.86 4.00
C SER A 54 1.11 7.69 3.40
N ALA A 55 -0.01 7.27 4.00
CA ALA A 55 -0.80 6.11 3.54
C ALA A 55 -1.87 6.47 2.50
N ILE A 56 -2.16 7.77 2.27
CA ILE A 56 -3.14 8.22 1.28
C ILE A 56 -2.54 9.26 0.35
N GLY A 57 -1.98 10.34 0.90
CA GLY A 57 -1.42 11.45 0.12
C GLY A 57 -0.31 11.01 -0.82
N LEU A 58 0.70 10.31 -0.29
CA LEU A 58 1.81 9.79 -1.10
C LEU A 58 1.36 8.77 -2.17
N PRO A 59 0.51 7.78 -1.88
CA PRO A 59 -0.02 6.88 -2.90
C PRO A 59 -0.78 7.62 -4.02
N ILE A 60 -1.64 8.57 -3.70
CA ILE A 60 -2.35 9.36 -4.73
C ILE A 60 -1.36 10.16 -5.57
N ALA A 61 -0.37 10.80 -4.92
CA ALA A 61 0.70 11.50 -5.61
C ALA A 61 1.52 10.55 -6.47
N GLY A 62 1.81 9.32 -5.98
CA GLY A 62 2.50 8.27 -6.74
C GLY A 62 1.77 7.87 -8.02
N VAL A 63 0.46 7.59 -7.93
CA VAL A 63 -0.38 7.31 -9.11
C VAL A 63 -0.36 8.48 -10.09
N ALA A 64 -0.46 9.72 -9.59
CA ALA A 64 -0.43 10.90 -10.44
C ALA A 64 0.96 11.13 -11.08
N ALA A 65 2.05 10.90 -10.34
CA ALA A 65 3.42 11.03 -10.85
C ALA A 65 3.67 10.01 -11.99
N VAL A 66 3.32 8.75 -11.77
CA VAL A 66 3.46 7.69 -12.78
C VAL A 66 2.57 7.96 -14.00
N ALA A 67 1.32 8.40 -13.79
CA ALA A 67 0.43 8.76 -14.90
C ALA A 67 0.93 9.96 -15.72
N ARG A 68 1.67 10.91 -15.08
CA ARG A 68 2.29 12.05 -15.78
C ARG A 68 3.55 11.66 -16.53
N ALA A 69 4.36 10.79 -15.94
CA ALA A 69 5.65 10.38 -16.50
C ALA A 69 5.51 9.31 -17.61
N GLY A 70 4.37 8.60 -17.69
CA GLY A 70 4.17 7.48 -18.61
C GLY A 70 4.65 6.13 -18.07
N GLY A 71 4.67 5.98 -16.74
CA GLY A 71 5.05 4.73 -16.05
C GLY A 71 6.21 4.90 -15.07
N LEU A 72 6.42 3.92 -14.20
CA LEU A 72 7.54 3.92 -13.26
C LEU A 72 8.91 3.92 -13.95
N PRO A 73 9.15 3.12 -15.03
CA PRO A 73 10.42 3.17 -15.74
C PRO A 73 10.73 4.56 -16.33
N ALA A 74 9.73 5.27 -16.84
CA ALA A 74 9.90 6.61 -17.38
C ALA A 74 10.16 7.64 -16.29
N LEU A 75 9.47 7.56 -15.14
CA LEU A 75 9.70 8.42 -13.97
C LEU A 75 11.13 8.25 -13.43
N ALA A 76 11.55 7.01 -13.16
CA ALA A 76 12.88 6.70 -12.66
C ALA A 76 13.99 6.96 -13.72
N GLY A 77 13.64 6.88 -15.00
CA GLY A 77 14.53 7.17 -16.14
C GLY A 77 15.06 8.60 -16.17
N ARG A 78 14.36 9.55 -15.54
CA ARG A 78 14.83 10.93 -15.38
C ARG A 78 16.11 11.03 -14.56
N VAL A 79 16.35 10.08 -13.67
CA VAL A 79 17.61 9.96 -12.91
C VAL A 79 18.69 9.37 -13.80
N HIS A 80 18.50 8.13 -14.27
CA HIS A 80 19.42 7.43 -15.17
C HIS A 80 18.74 6.15 -15.71
N PRO A 81 18.98 5.72 -16.98
CA PRO A 81 18.35 4.52 -17.53
C PRO A 81 18.64 3.23 -16.73
N ARG A 82 19.88 3.01 -16.27
CA ARG A 82 20.23 1.86 -15.44
C ARG A 82 19.54 1.89 -14.08
N PHE A 83 19.45 3.08 -13.46
CA PHE A 83 18.71 3.25 -12.21
C PHE A 83 17.24 2.88 -12.40
N ALA A 84 16.62 3.32 -13.49
CA ALA A 84 15.23 2.99 -13.79
C ALA A 84 14.96 1.49 -13.84
N GLN A 85 15.82 0.74 -14.52
CA GLN A 85 15.70 -0.71 -14.62
C GLN A 85 15.84 -1.39 -13.25
N VAL A 86 16.91 -1.06 -12.51
CA VAL A 86 17.19 -1.66 -11.20
C VAL A 86 16.10 -1.30 -10.20
N PHE A 87 15.74 0.00 -10.12
CA PHE A 87 14.75 0.47 -9.16
C PHE A 87 13.36 -0.09 -9.45
N ALA A 88 12.93 -0.12 -10.71
CA ALA A 88 11.65 -0.71 -11.09
C ALA A 88 11.61 -2.20 -10.71
N VAL A 89 12.63 -3.00 -11.07
CA VAL A 89 12.70 -4.41 -10.69
C VAL A 89 12.65 -4.58 -9.17
N LEU A 90 13.41 -3.79 -8.41
CA LEU A 90 13.39 -3.84 -6.95
C LEU A 90 11.99 -3.53 -6.36
N VAL A 91 11.34 -2.49 -6.87
CA VAL A 91 9.99 -2.12 -6.43
C VAL A 91 8.99 -3.23 -6.77
N TYR A 92 8.98 -3.72 -8.02
CA TYR A 92 8.06 -4.77 -8.44
C TYR A 92 8.29 -6.10 -7.71
N LEU A 93 9.53 -6.49 -7.42
CA LEU A 93 9.82 -7.67 -6.62
C LEU A 93 9.42 -7.48 -5.14
N SER A 94 9.68 -6.31 -4.57
CA SER A 94 9.35 -6.02 -3.17
C SER A 94 7.85 -6.06 -2.91
N ILE A 95 7.04 -5.32 -3.69
CA ILE A 95 5.58 -5.33 -3.53
C ILE A 95 4.94 -6.57 -4.16
N GLY A 96 5.66 -7.27 -5.02
CA GLY A 96 5.24 -8.50 -5.66
C GLY A 96 5.52 -9.72 -4.78
N PRO A 97 6.25 -10.70 -5.35
CA PRO A 97 6.39 -12.02 -4.76
C PRO A 97 7.18 -12.05 -3.45
N CYS A 98 8.02 -11.04 -3.17
CA CYS A 98 8.90 -11.11 -2.01
C CYS A 98 8.21 -10.69 -0.70
N LEU A 99 7.35 -9.66 -0.69
CA LEU A 99 6.81 -9.08 0.54
C LEU A 99 5.29 -8.95 0.53
N ALA A 100 4.71 -8.13 -0.37
CA ALA A 100 3.30 -7.75 -0.23
C ALA A 100 2.34 -8.86 -0.64
N ILE A 101 2.58 -9.57 -1.75
CA ILE A 101 1.69 -10.65 -2.20
C ILE A 101 1.64 -11.81 -1.19
N PRO A 102 2.77 -12.37 -0.67
CA PRO A 102 2.72 -13.40 0.37
C PRO A 102 1.98 -12.95 1.62
N ARG A 103 2.18 -11.71 2.06
CA ARG A 103 1.52 -11.13 3.23
C ARG A 103 0.00 -11.16 3.13
N THR A 104 -0.57 -11.02 1.92
CA THR A 104 -2.03 -11.06 1.75
C THR A 104 -2.65 -12.38 2.20
N ALA A 105 -2.07 -13.51 1.79
CA ALA A 105 -2.57 -14.83 2.17
C ALA A 105 -2.29 -15.15 3.64
N SER A 106 -1.08 -14.85 4.13
CA SER A 106 -0.72 -15.09 5.55
C SER A 106 -1.63 -14.32 6.50
N THR A 107 -1.87 -13.02 6.24
CA THR A 107 -2.72 -12.18 7.08
C THR A 107 -4.17 -12.62 7.06
N SER A 108 -4.70 -12.92 5.88
CA SER A 108 -6.10 -13.37 5.78
C SER A 108 -6.33 -14.74 6.41
N PHE A 109 -5.34 -15.64 6.34
CA PHE A 109 -5.41 -16.92 7.06
C PHE A 109 -5.38 -16.73 8.58
N GLU A 110 -4.56 -15.79 9.08
CA GLU A 110 -4.50 -15.51 10.52
C GLU A 110 -5.86 -15.07 11.08
N MET A 111 -6.65 -14.35 10.29
CA MET A 111 -8.02 -13.97 10.66
C MET A 111 -9.03 -15.12 10.59
N LEU A 112 -8.69 -16.19 9.90
CA LEU A 112 -9.50 -17.41 9.88
C LEU A 112 -9.16 -18.36 11.04
N THR A 113 -7.98 -18.26 11.65
CA THR A 113 -7.53 -19.19 12.70
C THR A 113 -8.46 -19.30 13.90
N PRO A 114 -9.17 -18.25 14.38
CA PRO A 114 -10.16 -18.39 15.43
C PRO A 114 -11.36 -19.29 15.06
N LEU A 115 -11.63 -19.43 13.76
CA LEU A 115 -12.77 -20.21 13.24
C LEU A 115 -12.39 -21.65 12.89
N VAL A 116 -11.20 -21.86 12.32
CA VAL A 116 -10.78 -23.16 11.73
C VAL A 116 -9.65 -23.84 12.50
N GLY A 117 -9.05 -23.15 13.47
CA GLY A 117 -7.86 -23.61 14.19
C GLY A 117 -6.56 -23.32 13.42
N ARG A 118 -5.45 -23.25 14.17
CA ARG A 118 -4.12 -23.05 13.58
C ARG A 118 -3.53 -24.42 13.20
N SER A 119 -3.26 -24.63 11.91
CA SER A 119 -2.55 -25.82 11.43
C SER A 119 -1.73 -25.51 10.19
N THR A 120 -0.50 -26.05 10.11
CA THR A 120 0.36 -25.90 8.93
C THR A 120 -0.26 -26.47 7.64
N PRO A 121 -0.86 -27.68 7.65
CA PRO A 121 -1.58 -28.18 6.48
C PRO A 121 -2.77 -27.31 6.09
N GLY A 122 -3.49 -26.76 7.06
CA GLY A 122 -4.61 -25.83 6.82
C GLY A 122 -4.15 -24.53 6.15
N GLN A 123 -3.04 -23.94 6.62
CA GLN A 123 -2.43 -22.75 6.00
C GLN A 123 -1.98 -23.03 4.56
N PHE A 124 -1.34 -24.17 4.33
CA PHE A 124 -0.91 -24.57 2.98
C PHE A 124 -2.10 -24.74 2.03
N LEU A 125 -3.16 -25.48 2.45
CA LEU A 125 -4.36 -25.67 1.64
C LEU A 125 -5.07 -24.34 1.36
N TYR A 126 -5.17 -23.48 2.38
CA TYR A 126 -5.75 -22.15 2.22
C TYR A 126 -4.97 -21.33 1.20
N SER A 127 -3.63 -21.25 1.34
CA SER A 127 -2.78 -20.47 0.44
C SER A 127 -2.84 -21.01 -1.00
N LEU A 128 -2.90 -22.32 -1.18
CA LEU A 128 -3.08 -22.96 -2.49
C LEU A 128 -4.39 -22.50 -3.17
N VAL A 129 -5.51 -22.58 -2.46
CA VAL A 129 -6.82 -22.16 -2.98
C VAL A 129 -6.85 -20.65 -3.24
N PHE A 130 -6.31 -19.85 -2.31
CA PHE A 130 -6.26 -18.39 -2.40
C PHE A 130 -5.46 -17.95 -3.62
N PHE A 131 -4.25 -18.46 -3.81
CA PHE A 131 -3.39 -18.07 -4.93
C PHE A 131 -3.86 -18.64 -6.27
N ALA A 132 -4.43 -19.85 -6.29
CA ALA A 132 -5.07 -20.37 -7.50
C ALA A 132 -6.23 -19.47 -7.95
N ALA A 133 -7.13 -19.10 -7.03
CA ALA A 133 -8.21 -18.17 -7.33
C ALA A 133 -7.70 -16.78 -7.78
N ALA A 134 -6.69 -16.23 -7.07
CA ALA A 134 -6.10 -14.94 -7.42
C ALA A 134 -5.46 -14.97 -8.81
N TYR A 135 -4.72 -16.02 -9.15
CA TYR A 135 -4.14 -16.23 -10.46
C TYR A 135 -5.21 -16.20 -11.58
N PHE A 136 -6.27 -17.02 -11.46
CA PHE A 136 -7.32 -17.07 -12.49
C PHE A 136 -8.04 -15.72 -12.67
N VAL A 137 -8.20 -14.94 -11.60
CA VAL A 137 -8.78 -13.60 -11.70
C VAL A 137 -7.80 -12.62 -12.35
N ALA A 138 -6.50 -12.72 -12.06
CA ALA A 138 -5.46 -11.85 -12.58
C ALA A 138 -5.10 -12.10 -14.06
N LEU A 139 -5.49 -13.27 -14.64
CA LEU A 139 -5.20 -13.61 -16.05
C LEU A 139 -5.72 -12.59 -17.08
N LYS A 140 -6.67 -11.73 -16.70
CA LYS A 140 -7.26 -10.71 -17.57
C LYS A 140 -7.25 -9.35 -16.84
N PRO A 141 -6.11 -8.66 -16.82
CA PRO A 141 -5.96 -7.39 -16.08
C PRO A 141 -6.93 -6.32 -16.56
N GLU A 142 -7.30 -6.31 -17.83
CA GLU A 142 -8.29 -5.41 -18.42
C GLU A 142 -9.72 -5.57 -17.87
N LYS A 143 -10.02 -6.73 -17.23
CA LYS A 143 -11.34 -7.02 -16.63
C LYS A 143 -11.41 -6.78 -15.13
N LEU A 144 -10.34 -6.28 -14.51
CA LEU A 144 -10.29 -6.04 -13.06
C LEU A 144 -11.37 -5.07 -12.59
N THR A 145 -11.68 -4.03 -13.39
CA THR A 145 -12.77 -3.08 -13.08
C THR A 145 -14.12 -3.77 -12.87
N GLN A 146 -14.44 -4.79 -13.65
CA GLN A 146 -15.69 -5.54 -13.49
C GLN A 146 -15.66 -6.45 -12.27
N ARG A 147 -14.53 -7.07 -11.96
CA ARG A 147 -14.40 -8.08 -10.91
C ARG A 147 -14.20 -7.45 -9.54
N LEU A 148 -13.21 -6.56 -9.41
CA LEU A 148 -12.87 -5.93 -8.14
C LEU A 148 -13.75 -4.72 -7.85
N GLY A 149 -13.86 -3.78 -8.79
CA GLY A 149 -14.55 -2.51 -8.58
C GLY A 149 -16.07 -2.64 -8.48
N ARG A 150 -16.69 -3.57 -9.21
CA ARG A 150 -18.16 -3.67 -9.28
C ARG A 150 -18.76 -4.57 -8.21
N ILE A 151 -18.06 -5.60 -7.76
CA ILE A 151 -18.60 -6.64 -6.86
C ILE A 151 -17.88 -6.62 -5.52
N LEU A 152 -16.56 -6.86 -5.52
CA LEU A 152 -15.83 -7.09 -4.27
C LEU A 152 -15.64 -5.82 -3.46
N CYS A 153 -15.41 -4.67 -4.11
CA CYS A 153 -15.24 -3.40 -3.39
C CYS A 153 -16.52 -2.96 -2.64
N PRO A 154 -17.71 -2.90 -3.25
CA PRO A 154 -18.93 -2.58 -2.50
C PRO A 154 -19.22 -3.56 -1.36
N ALA A 155 -19.02 -4.87 -1.57
CA ALA A 155 -19.19 -5.86 -0.51
C ALA A 155 -18.27 -5.59 0.68
N LEU A 156 -16.99 -5.32 0.41
CA LEU A 156 -16.01 -4.98 1.44
C LEU A 156 -16.40 -3.73 2.22
N LEU A 157 -16.80 -2.66 1.52
CA LEU A 157 -17.23 -1.41 2.17
C LEU A 157 -18.45 -1.61 3.07
N VAL A 158 -19.44 -2.38 2.63
CA VAL A 158 -20.63 -2.73 3.45
C VAL A 158 -20.21 -3.45 4.73
N LEU A 159 -19.32 -4.44 4.63
CA LEU A 159 -18.85 -5.19 5.79
C LEU A 159 -18.10 -4.29 6.79
N ILE A 160 -17.27 -3.37 6.32
CA ILE A 160 -16.55 -2.41 7.17
C ILE A 160 -17.53 -1.44 7.84
N VAL A 161 -18.53 -0.93 7.11
CA VAL A 161 -19.57 -0.06 7.66
C VAL A 161 -20.37 -0.78 8.73
N VAL A 162 -20.69 -2.07 8.58
CA VAL A 162 -21.39 -2.88 9.60
C VAL A 162 -20.54 -2.99 10.87
N LEU A 163 -19.23 -3.24 10.74
CA LEU A 163 -18.32 -3.30 11.88
C LEU A 163 -18.25 -1.96 12.60
N PHE A 164 -18.09 -0.86 11.83
CA PHE A 164 -18.05 0.49 12.38
C PHE A 164 -19.36 0.89 13.07
N ALA A 165 -20.51 0.62 12.45
CA ALA A 165 -21.81 0.88 13.04
C ALA A 165 -22.00 0.10 14.35
N GLY A 166 -21.55 -1.16 14.41
CA GLY A 166 -21.54 -1.94 15.63
C GLY A 166 -20.72 -1.27 16.75
N CYS A 167 -19.53 -0.76 16.41
CA CYS A 167 -18.67 -0.05 17.37
C CYS A 167 -19.33 1.24 17.90
N ILE A 168 -20.01 2.00 17.03
CA ILE A 168 -20.70 3.24 17.44
C ILE A 168 -21.95 2.95 18.30
N LEU A 169 -22.74 1.94 17.91
CA LEU A 169 -23.99 1.59 18.62
C LEU A 169 -23.75 0.92 19.98
N ARG A 170 -22.63 0.20 20.10
CA ARG A 170 -22.23 -0.51 21.32
C ARG A 170 -20.73 -0.31 21.58
N PRO A 171 -20.30 0.90 21.98
CA PRO A 171 -18.89 1.16 22.19
C PRO A 171 -18.36 0.29 23.34
N ALA A 172 -17.24 -0.40 23.10
CA ALA A 172 -16.59 -1.26 24.08
C ALA A 172 -15.93 -0.48 25.23
N ALA A 173 -15.64 0.83 25.02
CA ALA A 173 -15.15 1.74 26.03
C ALA A 173 -15.80 3.13 25.89
N PRO A 174 -15.88 3.94 26.97
CA PRO A 174 -16.50 5.26 26.92
C PRO A 174 -15.67 6.33 26.20
N GLY A 175 -14.42 6.02 25.83
CA GLY A 175 -13.49 6.93 25.16
C GLY A 175 -12.21 6.25 24.74
N TYR A 176 -11.22 7.04 24.36
CA TYR A 176 -9.90 6.55 23.93
C TYR A 176 -8.96 6.37 25.13
N GLY A 177 -8.03 5.43 25.04
CA GLY A 177 -7.01 5.19 26.04
C GLY A 177 -5.91 6.25 26.10
N THR A 178 -4.93 6.06 26.97
CA THR A 178 -3.73 6.90 27.01
C THR A 178 -2.82 6.59 25.84
N PRO A 179 -2.15 7.60 25.24
CA PRO A 179 -1.17 7.36 24.19
C PRO A 179 0.01 6.50 24.68
N ALA A 180 0.44 5.56 23.87
CA ALA A 180 1.72 4.87 24.08
C ALA A 180 2.89 5.85 23.90
N GLU A 181 4.06 5.52 24.47
CA GLU A 181 5.23 6.42 24.52
C GLU A 181 5.63 6.97 23.14
N ALA A 182 5.59 6.12 22.11
CA ALA A 182 5.91 6.52 20.73
C ALA A 182 4.99 7.62 20.17
N TYR A 183 3.75 7.71 20.65
CA TYR A 183 2.75 8.70 20.21
C TYR A 183 2.59 9.88 21.17
N ALA A 184 3.20 9.83 22.35
CA ALA A 184 3.04 10.87 23.35
C ALA A 184 3.73 12.19 22.94
N ALA A 185 4.93 12.09 22.35
CA ALA A 185 5.74 13.27 22.01
C ALA A 185 5.36 13.84 20.63
N LEU A 186 5.34 13.01 19.59
CA LEU A 186 5.15 13.43 18.19
C LEU A 186 4.19 12.51 17.44
N PRO A 187 2.90 12.49 17.79
CA PRO A 187 1.93 11.55 17.24
C PRO A 187 1.80 11.62 15.70
N ALA A 188 1.88 12.82 15.10
CA ALA A 188 1.82 12.96 13.66
C ALA A 188 3.04 12.34 12.95
N ALA A 189 4.24 12.49 13.52
CA ALA A 189 5.45 11.89 12.95
C ALA A 189 5.39 10.36 12.99
N GLN A 190 4.97 9.80 14.14
CA GLN A 190 4.76 8.36 14.26
C GLN A 190 3.69 7.87 13.27
N GLY A 191 2.60 8.61 13.11
CA GLY A 191 1.57 8.30 12.12
C GLY A 191 2.10 8.24 10.69
N VAL A 192 3.02 9.15 10.29
CA VAL A 192 3.68 9.08 8.97
C VAL A 192 4.45 7.78 8.79
N LEU A 193 5.20 7.35 9.82
CA LEU A 193 5.97 6.11 9.79
C LEU A 193 5.08 4.86 9.69
N ASP A 194 3.99 4.85 10.45
CA ASP A 194 3.03 3.75 10.38
C ASP A 194 2.38 3.65 9.01
N GLY A 195 2.13 4.80 8.35
CA GLY A 195 1.59 4.81 7.01
C GLY A 195 2.54 4.24 5.95
N TYR A 196 3.86 4.28 6.15
CA TYR A 196 4.81 3.59 5.26
C TYR A 196 4.60 2.08 5.25
N GLN A 197 4.19 1.50 6.38
CA GLN A 197 4.00 0.06 6.51
C GLN A 197 2.82 -0.48 5.70
N THR A 198 1.91 0.39 5.23
CA THR A 198 0.85 -0.02 4.29
C THR A 198 1.41 -0.46 2.94
N MET A 199 2.59 0.02 2.53
CA MET A 199 3.25 -0.19 1.23
C MET A 199 2.55 0.49 0.04
N ASP A 200 1.52 1.29 0.29
CA ASP A 200 0.66 1.84 -0.75
C ASP A 200 1.39 2.80 -1.70
N ALA A 201 2.38 3.58 -1.22
CA ALA A 201 3.12 4.48 -2.09
C ALA A 201 4.01 3.72 -3.10
N LEU A 202 4.59 2.58 -2.72
CA LEU A 202 5.30 1.70 -3.65
C LEU A 202 4.34 1.01 -4.61
N ALA A 203 3.19 0.52 -4.10
CA ALA A 203 2.15 -0.07 -4.91
C ALA A 203 1.57 0.93 -5.93
N ALA A 204 1.43 2.20 -5.55
CA ALA A 204 0.95 3.27 -6.41
C ALA A 204 1.80 3.47 -7.66
N LEU A 205 3.13 3.33 -7.53
CA LEU A 205 4.07 3.43 -8.65
C LEU A 205 3.81 2.35 -9.71
N ASN A 206 3.17 1.24 -9.32
CA ASN A 206 2.87 0.13 -10.21
C ASN A 206 1.41 0.14 -10.66
N PHE A 207 0.46 0.46 -9.77
CA PHE A 207 -0.97 0.43 -10.08
C PHE A 207 -1.38 1.42 -11.17
N GLY A 208 -0.59 2.49 -11.37
CA GLY A 208 -0.83 3.45 -12.44
C GLY A 208 -0.92 2.81 -13.82
N ALA A 209 -0.06 1.84 -14.13
CA ALA A 209 -0.08 1.11 -15.41
C ALA A 209 -1.35 0.25 -15.54
N VAL A 210 -1.70 -0.53 -14.51
CA VAL A 210 -2.90 -1.38 -14.49
C VAL A 210 -4.17 -0.56 -14.64
N ILE A 211 -4.25 0.60 -13.99
CA ILE A 211 -5.40 1.49 -14.12
C ILE A 211 -5.48 2.12 -15.52
N ALA A 212 -4.35 2.47 -16.12
CA ALA A 212 -4.31 2.96 -17.50
C ALA A 212 -4.85 1.89 -18.48
N LEU A 213 -4.44 0.62 -18.35
CA LEU A 213 -4.98 -0.51 -19.12
C LEU A 213 -6.49 -0.66 -18.93
N ASN A 214 -6.99 -0.57 -17.70
CA ASN A 214 -8.43 -0.65 -17.43
C ASN A 214 -9.21 0.52 -18.06
N ILE A 215 -8.64 1.73 -18.12
CA ILE A 215 -9.26 2.89 -18.79
C ILE A 215 -9.26 2.68 -20.31
N GLN A 216 -8.18 2.16 -20.88
CA GLN A 216 -8.10 1.83 -22.30
C GLN A 216 -9.10 0.73 -22.69
N ALA A 217 -9.29 -0.28 -21.86
CA ALA A 217 -10.25 -1.36 -22.08
C ALA A 217 -11.73 -0.90 -22.11
N VAL A 218 -12.04 0.26 -21.51
CA VAL A 218 -13.38 0.87 -21.62
C VAL A 218 -13.53 1.83 -22.82
N GLY A 219 -12.54 1.83 -23.74
CA GLY A 219 -12.58 2.53 -25.04
C GLY A 219 -11.97 3.94 -25.02
N ILE A 220 -11.20 4.31 -24.00
CA ILE A 220 -10.52 5.61 -23.92
C ILE A 220 -9.04 5.39 -24.23
N THR A 221 -8.61 5.76 -25.44
CA THR A 221 -7.24 5.51 -25.93
C THR A 221 -6.38 6.77 -26.02
N GLU A 222 -6.99 7.97 -25.96
CA GLU A 222 -6.25 9.23 -25.96
C GLU A 222 -5.40 9.34 -24.69
N GLU A 223 -4.09 9.48 -24.82
CA GLU A 223 -3.12 9.51 -23.72
C GLU A 223 -3.47 10.57 -22.65
N ALA A 224 -3.83 11.78 -23.07
CA ALA A 224 -4.21 12.85 -22.14
C ALA A 224 -5.50 12.53 -21.38
N ALA A 225 -6.47 11.82 -22.00
CA ALA A 225 -7.70 11.39 -21.35
C ALA A 225 -7.44 10.24 -20.37
N VAL A 226 -6.60 9.26 -20.74
CA VAL A 226 -6.16 8.17 -19.86
C VAL A 226 -5.47 8.75 -18.63
N ARG A 227 -4.49 9.63 -18.80
CA ARG A 227 -3.78 10.30 -17.70
C ARG A 227 -4.74 11.04 -16.77
N ARG A 228 -5.62 11.88 -17.29
CA ARG A 228 -6.64 12.59 -16.49
C ARG A 228 -7.57 11.63 -15.77
N GLY A 229 -7.97 10.56 -16.44
CA GLY A 229 -8.80 9.48 -15.87
C GLY A 229 -8.13 8.79 -14.70
N THR A 230 -6.86 8.41 -14.85
CA THR A 230 -6.05 7.77 -13.81
C THR A 230 -5.91 8.66 -12.57
N ILE A 231 -5.58 9.94 -12.74
CA ILE A 231 -5.47 10.89 -11.62
C ILE A 231 -6.82 11.05 -10.89
N ARG A 232 -7.94 11.19 -11.64
CA ARG A 232 -9.27 11.30 -11.03
C ARG A 232 -9.70 10.03 -10.30
N ALA A 233 -9.37 8.86 -10.84
CA ALA A 233 -9.59 7.58 -10.16
C ALA A 233 -8.76 7.50 -8.86
N GLY A 234 -7.52 7.98 -8.88
CA GLY A 234 -6.67 8.11 -7.70
C GLY A 234 -7.30 8.97 -6.60
N LEU A 235 -7.84 10.13 -6.96
CA LEU A 235 -8.53 11.02 -6.01
C LEU A 235 -9.79 10.35 -5.40
N ILE A 236 -10.57 9.62 -6.19
CA ILE A 236 -11.73 8.87 -5.69
C ILE A 236 -11.28 7.78 -4.73
N ALA A 237 -10.27 6.97 -5.11
CA ALA A 237 -9.72 5.91 -4.25
C ALA A 237 -9.18 6.50 -2.94
N GLY A 238 -8.44 7.61 -3.00
CA GLY A 238 -7.91 8.28 -1.82
C GLY A 238 -8.98 8.84 -0.89
N GLY A 239 -10.06 9.42 -1.44
CA GLY A 239 -11.21 9.86 -0.64
C GLY A 239 -11.88 8.68 0.09
N MET A 240 -12.01 7.53 -0.57
CA MET A 240 -12.53 6.31 0.05
C MET A 240 -11.59 5.77 1.12
N LEU A 241 -10.28 5.73 0.86
CA LEU A 241 -9.27 5.34 1.85
C LEU A 241 -9.34 6.23 3.09
N LEU A 242 -9.46 7.55 2.90
CA LEU A 242 -9.56 8.51 4.02
C LEU A 242 -10.73 8.19 4.95
N VAL A 243 -11.91 7.96 4.38
CA VAL A 243 -13.12 7.62 5.15
C VAL A 243 -12.94 6.28 5.86
N VAL A 244 -12.50 5.26 5.16
CA VAL A 244 -12.33 3.91 5.73
C VAL A 244 -11.26 3.88 6.80
N TYR A 245 -10.12 4.55 6.59
CA TYR A 245 -9.06 4.61 7.59
C TYR A 245 -9.48 5.40 8.84
N ALA A 246 -10.25 6.48 8.68
CA ALA A 246 -10.81 7.20 9.83
C ALA A 246 -11.75 6.30 10.65
N MET A 247 -12.61 5.52 9.98
CA MET A 247 -13.47 4.52 10.67
C MET A 247 -12.64 3.48 11.42
N LEU A 248 -11.64 2.89 10.76
CA LEU A 248 -10.79 1.85 11.35
C LEU A 248 -9.92 2.40 12.50
N THR A 249 -9.42 3.63 12.37
CA THR A 249 -8.66 4.30 13.44
C THR A 249 -9.53 4.56 14.66
N HIS A 250 -10.76 5.02 14.46
CA HIS A 250 -11.73 5.19 15.56
C HIS A 250 -12.05 3.85 16.25
N ILE A 251 -12.34 2.81 15.45
CA ILE A 251 -12.54 1.44 15.97
C ILE A 251 -11.34 1.02 16.82
N GLY A 252 -10.12 1.25 16.33
CA GLY A 252 -8.88 0.94 17.02
C GLY A 252 -8.75 1.67 18.35
N GLY A 253 -9.08 2.99 18.38
CA GLY A 253 -9.01 3.80 19.60
C GLY A 253 -9.94 3.32 20.70
N ILE A 254 -11.18 2.99 20.37
CA ILE A 254 -12.17 2.42 21.31
C ILE A 254 -11.76 1.00 21.76
N SER A 255 -11.33 0.15 20.82
CA SER A 255 -10.90 -1.19 21.13
C SER A 255 -9.63 -1.23 21.97
N GLY A 256 -8.64 -0.37 21.69
CA GLY A 256 -7.40 -0.28 22.46
C GLY A 256 -7.63 0.17 23.91
N ALA A 257 -8.62 1.03 24.15
CA ALA A 257 -9.03 1.43 25.50
C ALA A 257 -9.74 0.28 26.25
N ALA A 258 -10.54 -0.52 25.53
CA ALA A 258 -11.28 -1.64 26.12
C ALA A 258 -10.40 -2.87 26.36
N PHE A 259 -9.42 -3.11 25.46
CA PHE A 259 -8.55 -4.32 25.46
C PHE A 259 -7.06 -3.89 25.40
N PRO A 260 -6.51 -3.32 26.46
CA PRO A 260 -5.13 -2.86 26.48
C PRO A 260 -4.16 -4.05 26.33
N GLY A 261 -3.02 -3.79 25.64
CA GLY A 261 -1.99 -4.81 25.42
C GLY A 261 -2.16 -5.61 24.12
N SER A 262 -3.12 -5.30 23.28
CA SER A 262 -3.24 -5.88 21.95
C SER A 262 -2.04 -5.46 21.07
N GLY A 263 -1.09 -6.36 20.85
CA GLY A 263 0.20 -6.08 20.19
C GLY A 263 0.10 -5.84 18.68
N THR A 264 -1.04 -6.12 18.04
CA THR A 264 -1.26 -5.96 16.60
C THR A 264 -2.64 -5.42 16.27
N GLY A 265 -2.78 -4.70 15.15
CA GLY A 265 -4.09 -4.22 14.70
C GLY A 265 -5.08 -5.36 14.39
N ALA A 266 -4.58 -6.51 14.01
CA ALA A 266 -5.37 -7.71 13.82
C ALA A 266 -6.00 -8.19 15.14
N ALA A 267 -5.22 -8.24 16.23
CA ALA A 267 -5.70 -8.59 17.57
C ALA A 267 -6.73 -7.56 18.09
N VAL A 268 -6.47 -6.27 17.86
CA VAL A 268 -7.41 -5.17 18.19
C VAL A 268 -8.78 -5.37 17.54
N LEU A 269 -8.79 -5.64 16.23
CA LEU A 269 -10.04 -5.87 15.49
C LEU A 269 -10.74 -7.16 15.90
N THR A 270 -9.97 -8.22 16.17
CA THR A 270 -10.53 -9.53 16.59
C THR A 270 -11.21 -9.39 17.94
N ALA A 271 -10.56 -8.76 18.92
CA ALA A 271 -11.13 -8.55 20.25
C ALA A 271 -12.45 -7.74 20.18
N LEU A 272 -12.48 -6.68 19.35
CA LEU A 272 -13.68 -5.89 19.18
C LEU A 272 -14.79 -6.68 18.48
N ALA A 273 -14.49 -7.34 17.37
CA ALA A 273 -15.48 -8.09 16.59
C ALA A 273 -16.12 -9.23 17.40
N ASP A 274 -15.29 -9.91 18.20
CA ASP A 274 -15.77 -10.94 19.13
C ASP A 274 -16.64 -10.34 20.24
N GLY A 275 -16.21 -9.24 20.86
CA GLY A 275 -16.97 -8.56 21.90
C GLY A 275 -18.31 -7.98 21.43
N LEU A 276 -18.39 -7.50 20.17
CA LEU A 276 -19.62 -6.92 19.60
C LEU A 276 -20.62 -7.96 19.11
N PHE A 277 -20.15 -8.99 18.43
CA PHE A 277 -20.98 -9.91 17.65
C PHE A 277 -20.66 -11.38 17.92
N GLY A 278 -19.73 -11.71 18.85
CA GLY A 278 -19.28 -13.07 19.12
C GLY A 278 -18.77 -13.77 17.86
N ARG A 279 -19.13 -15.01 17.67
CA ARG A 279 -18.72 -15.81 16.50
C ARG A 279 -19.11 -15.18 15.14
N VAL A 280 -20.25 -14.47 15.09
CA VAL A 280 -20.65 -13.76 13.85
C VAL A 280 -19.68 -12.64 13.54
N GLY A 281 -19.18 -11.94 14.55
CA GLY A 281 -18.13 -10.91 14.40
C GLY A 281 -16.83 -11.48 13.87
N GLN A 282 -16.41 -12.65 14.35
CA GLN A 282 -15.22 -13.34 13.84
C GLN A 282 -15.36 -13.71 12.36
N VAL A 283 -16.54 -14.22 11.94
CA VAL A 283 -16.83 -14.53 10.54
C VAL A 283 -16.85 -13.27 9.69
N LEU A 284 -17.46 -12.17 10.18
CA LEU A 284 -17.49 -10.87 9.52
C LEU A 284 -16.07 -10.34 9.28
N LEU A 285 -15.24 -10.38 10.32
CA LEU A 285 -13.85 -9.91 10.24
C LEU A 285 -13.02 -10.76 9.28
N ALA A 286 -13.14 -12.07 9.35
CA ALA A 286 -12.47 -12.99 8.43
C ALA A 286 -12.88 -12.70 6.97
N ALA A 287 -14.16 -12.48 6.69
CA ALA A 287 -14.65 -12.12 5.36
C ALA A 287 -14.06 -10.78 4.87
N ILE A 288 -13.99 -9.75 5.74
CA ILE A 288 -13.35 -8.46 5.42
C ILE A 288 -11.90 -8.67 4.98
N PHE A 289 -11.12 -9.41 5.79
CA PHE A 289 -9.70 -9.62 5.51
C PHE A 289 -9.48 -10.48 4.25
N VAL A 290 -10.24 -11.56 4.08
CA VAL A 290 -10.12 -12.42 2.89
C VAL A 290 -10.41 -11.61 1.61
N ILE A 291 -11.50 -10.84 1.58
CA ILE A 291 -11.88 -10.04 0.40
C ILE A 291 -10.84 -8.94 0.12
N ALA A 292 -10.43 -8.19 1.14
CA ALA A 292 -9.47 -7.11 0.98
C ALA A 292 -8.11 -7.63 0.51
N CYS A 293 -7.57 -8.64 1.19
CA CYS A 293 -6.30 -9.26 0.84
C CYS A 293 -6.34 -9.89 -0.56
N PHE A 294 -7.46 -10.53 -0.92
CA PHE A 294 -7.64 -11.10 -2.25
C PHE A 294 -7.62 -10.04 -3.35
N ASN A 295 -8.34 -8.93 -3.15
CA ASN A 295 -8.37 -7.82 -4.10
C ASN A 295 -6.98 -7.25 -4.36
N THR A 296 -6.23 -6.97 -3.30
CA THR A 296 -4.84 -6.47 -3.41
C THR A 296 -3.92 -7.51 -4.05
N CYS A 297 -4.02 -8.77 -3.68
CA CYS A 297 -3.25 -9.86 -4.27
C CYS A 297 -3.44 -9.94 -5.78
N VAL A 298 -4.69 -9.93 -6.25
CA VAL A 298 -5.02 -9.93 -7.68
C VAL A 298 -4.44 -8.71 -8.40
N GLY A 299 -4.59 -7.52 -7.82
CA GLY A 299 -4.04 -6.29 -8.36
C GLY A 299 -2.52 -6.32 -8.49
N LEU A 300 -1.84 -6.84 -7.47
CA LEU A 300 -0.38 -6.97 -7.47
C LEU A 300 0.12 -8.04 -8.45
N ILE A 301 -0.51 -9.22 -8.50
CA ILE A 301 -0.15 -10.26 -9.49
C ILE A 301 -0.31 -9.70 -10.91
N ALA A 302 -1.40 -8.97 -11.18
CA ALA A 302 -1.62 -8.36 -12.48
C ALA A 302 -0.54 -7.33 -12.82
N SER A 303 -0.25 -6.42 -11.89
CA SER A 303 0.73 -5.36 -12.08
C SER A 303 2.15 -5.89 -12.30
N VAL A 304 2.58 -6.84 -11.45
CA VAL A 304 3.90 -7.47 -11.56
C VAL A 304 3.99 -8.31 -12.84
N GLY A 305 2.93 -9.05 -13.15
CA GLY A 305 2.83 -9.87 -14.35
C GLY A 305 2.99 -9.07 -15.64
N GLU A 306 2.30 -7.94 -15.76
CA GLU A 306 2.40 -7.01 -16.90
C GLU A 306 3.82 -6.45 -17.05
N TYR A 307 4.39 -5.93 -15.97
CA TYR A 307 5.75 -5.37 -16.02
C TYR A 307 6.79 -6.40 -16.47
N PHE A 308 6.76 -7.61 -15.91
CA PHE A 308 7.73 -8.63 -16.29
C PHE A 308 7.44 -9.24 -17.67
N HIS A 309 6.20 -9.20 -18.14
CA HIS A 309 5.88 -9.56 -19.52
C HIS A 309 6.46 -8.56 -20.53
N GLU A 310 6.39 -7.26 -20.24
CA GLU A 310 7.05 -6.22 -21.04
C GLU A 310 8.58 -6.35 -21.00
N LEU A 311 9.16 -6.70 -19.85
CA LEU A 311 10.61 -6.89 -19.68
C LEU A 311 11.12 -8.18 -20.35
N LEU A 312 10.31 -9.24 -20.37
CA LEU A 312 10.62 -10.58 -20.88
C LEU A 312 9.59 -11.01 -21.95
N PRO A 313 9.57 -10.39 -23.14
CA PRO A 313 8.52 -10.63 -24.15
C PRO A 313 8.44 -12.08 -24.68
N ARG A 314 9.51 -12.86 -24.45
CA ARG A 314 9.54 -14.28 -24.82
C ARG A 314 8.67 -15.17 -23.93
N LEU A 315 8.34 -14.71 -22.73
CA LEU A 315 7.51 -15.45 -21.79
C LEU A 315 6.07 -14.93 -21.86
N PRO A 316 5.07 -15.82 -22.03
CA PRO A 316 3.68 -15.38 -22.05
C PRO A 316 3.24 -14.90 -20.67
N TYR A 317 2.42 -13.85 -20.61
CA TYR A 317 1.87 -13.29 -19.38
C TYR A 317 1.32 -14.33 -18.40
N PRO A 318 0.53 -15.36 -18.83
CA PRO A 318 0.03 -16.36 -17.89
C PRO A 318 1.13 -17.16 -17.19
N ALA A 319 2.24 -17.44 -17.85
CA ALA A 319 3.37 -18.16 -17.23
C ALA A 319 4.07 -17.31 -16.18
N ILE A 320 4.25 -16.02 -16.45
CA ILE A 320 4.84 -15.05 -15.51
C ILE A 320 3.93 -14.88 -14.28
N ALA A 321 2.64 -14.68 -14.50
CA ALA A 321 1.66 -14.55 -13.41
C ALA A 321 1.60 -15.83 -12.56
N ALA A 322 1.64 -17.02 -13.18
CA ALA A 322 1.70 -18.31 -12.49
C ALA A 322 2.97 -18.44 -11.64
N PHE A 323 4.13 -18.07 -12.19
CA PHE A 323 5.41 -18.10 -11.46
C PHE A 323 5.36 -17.23 -10.21
N PHE A 324 4.88 -15.98 -10.32
CA PHE A 324 4.79 -15.07 -9.17
C PHE A 324 3.73 -15.50 -8.16
N ALA A 325 2.59 -16.04 -8.60
CA ALA A 325 1.58 -16.61 -7.72
C ALA A 325 2.13 -17.80 -6.93
N LEU A 326 2.84 -18.73 -7.60
CA LEU A 326 3.44 -19.90 -6.97
C LEU A 326 4.55 -19.52 -5.98
N MET A 327 5.46 -18.63 -6.38
CA MET A 327 6.53 -18.13 -5.51
C MET A 327 5.96 -17.47 -4.25
N SER A 328 4.93 -16.62 -4.43
CA SER A 328 4.25 -15.96 -3.32
C SER A 328 3.52 -16.95 -2.42
N MET A 329 2.91 -17.99 -2.98
CA MET A 329 2.28 -19.07 -2.22
C MET A 329 3.29 -19.78 -1.32
N LEU A 330 4.47 -20.11 -1.84
CA LEU A 330 5.51 -20.75 -1.05
C LEU A 330 5.97 -19.84 0.09
N LEU A 331 6.23 -18.56 -0.19
CA LEU A 331 6.64 -17.58 0.82
C LEU A 331 5.53 -17.28 1.85
N ALA A 332 4.26 -17.32 1.47
CA ALA A 332 3.16 -17.11 2.41
C ALA A 332 3.12 -18.13 3.56
N ASN A 333 3.72 -19.30 3.36
CA ASN A 333 3.74 -20.39 4.34
C ASN A 333 4.88 -20.27 5.38
N ILE A 334 5.82 -19.32 5.25
CA ILE A 334 6.84 -19.07 6.29
C ILE A 334 6.25 -18.34 7.52
N GLY A 335 5.08 -17.72 7.38
CA GLY A 335 4.39 -17.03 8.47
C GLY A 335 4.44 -15.50 8.36
N LEU A 336 3.41 -14.84 8.92
CA LEU A 336 3.27 -13.38 8.85
C LEU A 336 4.41 -12.64 9.56
N ALA A 337 4.83 -13.11 10.73
CA ALA A 337 5.89 -12.47 11.52
C ALA A 337 7.23 -12.41 10.77
N ASP A 338 7.61 -13.51 10.13
CA ASP A 338 8.85 -13.58 9.35
C ASP A 338 8.79 -12.73 8.09
N ILE A 339 7.65 -12.71 7.40
CA ILE A 339 7.42 -11.80 6.25
C ILE A 339 7.56 -10.33 6.69
N LEU A 340 6.99 -9.94 7.82
CA LEU A 340 7.09 -8.58 8.34
C LEU A 340 8.53 -8.22 8.71
N SER A 341 9.27 -9.13 9.37
CA SER A 341 10.67 -8.89 9.75
C SER A 341 11.60 -8.68 8.55
N LEU A 342 11.35 -9.37 7.44
CA LEU A 342 12.06 -9.19 6.18
C LEU A 342 11.63 -7.91 5.44
N SER A 343 10.36 -7.53 5.58
CA SER A 343 9.79 -6.39 4.85
C SER A 343 10.32 -5.06 5.36
N VAL A 344 10.41 -4.88 6.68
CA VAL A 344 10.73 -3.58 7.30
C VAL A 344 12.07 -3.01 6.85
N PRO A 345 13.21 -3.73 6.86
CA PRO A 345 14.48 -3.20 6.38
C PRO A 345 14.45 -2.84 4.90
N VAL A 346 13.84 -3.69 4.07
CA VAL A 346 13.75 -3.45 2.61
C VAL A 346 12.93 -2.20 2.32
N LEU A 347 11.80 -2.03 3.00
CA LEU A 347 10.95 -0.85 2.85
C LEU A 347 11.65 0.42 3.32
N ASN A 348 12.31 0.39 4.47
CA ASN A 348 13.06 1.54 4.98
C ASN A 348 14.20 1.97 4.03
N ALA A 349 14.76 1.05 3.27
CA ALA A 349 15.76 1.36 2.25
C ALA A 349 15.15 2.00 0.98
N ILE A 350 14.02 1.48 0.49
CA ILE A 350 13.46 1.83 -0.82
C ILE A 350 12.45 2.98 -0.74
N TYR A 351 11.69 3.08 0.36
CA TYR A 351 10.60 4.04 0.51
C TYR A 351 11.06 5.50 0.40
N PRO A 352 12.16 5.94 1.04
CA PRO A 352 12.67 7.30 0.88
C PRO A 352 12.96 7.66 -0.57
N ILE A 353 13.55 6.74 -1.32
CA ILE A 353 13.87 6.94 -2.75
C ILE A 353 12.59 7.13 -3.56
N ALA A 354 11.57 6.29 -3.31
CA ALA A 354 10.27 6.40 -3.95
C ALA A 354 9.58 7.74 -3.64
N ILE A 355 9.62 8.19 -2.38
CA ILE A 355 9.05 9.48 -1.96
C ILE A 355 9.73 10.63 -2.70
N VAL A 356 11.07 10.64 -2.74
CA VAL A 356 11.82 11.71 -3.42
C VAL A 356 11.50 11.72 -4.92
N LEU A 357 11.41 10.56 -5.59
CA LEU A 357 10.97 10.48 -6.99
C LEU A 357 9.59 11.10 -7.20
N ILE A 358 8.63 10.76 -6.34
CA ILE A 358 7.27 11.30 -6.41
C ILE A 358 7.29 12.81 -6.19
N VAL A 359 7.96 13.29 -5.15
CA VAL A 359 7.96 14.71 -4.78
C VAL A 359 8.62 15.56 -5.87
N VAL A 360 9.79 15.14 -6.39
CA VAL A 360 10.53 15.90 -7.42
C VAL A 360 9.70 16.02 -8.71
N GLU A 361 8.84 15.01 -9.05
CA GLU A 361 7.95 15.09 -10.21
C GLU A 361 6.99 16.29 -10.16
N PHE A 362 6.57 16.71 -8.96
CA PHE A 362 5.64 17.83 -8.77
C PHE A 362 6.31 19.19 -8.56
N LEU A 363 7.65 19.23 -8.44
CA LEU A 363 8.35 20.49 -8.28
C LEU A 363 8.29 21.34 -9.57
N PRO A 364 8.33 22.68 -9.45
CA PRO A 364 8.34 23.58 -10.60
C PRO A 364 9.47 23.30 -11.59
N GLY A 365 9.33 23.73 -12.85
CA GLY A 365 10.24 23.43 -13.95
C GLY A 365 11.72 23.70 -13.68
N ARG A 366 12.06 24.70 -12.84
CA ARG A 366 13.46 24.95 -12.40
C ARG A 366 14.10 23.77 -11.67
N PHE A 367 13.30 22.91 -11.05
CA PHE A 367 13.73 21.70 -10.34
C PHE A 367 13.76 20.46 -11.24
N GLN A 368 13.29 20.56 -12.49
CA GLN A 368 13.24 19.43 -13.43
C GLN A 368 14.56 19.17 -14.16
N ARG A 369 15.68 19.72 -13.64
CA ARG A 369 17.04 19.48 -14.17
C ARG A 369 17.50 18.06 -13.84
N THR A 370 18.22 17.42 -14.75
CA THR A 370 18.77 16.07 -14.54
C THR A 370 19.69 16.00 -13.32
N SER A 371 20.43 17.08 -13.02
CA SER A 371 21.28 17.18 -11.82
C SER A 371 20.46 17.07 -10.52
N VAL A 372 19.29 17.73 -10.45
CA VAL A 372 18.38 17.65 -9.30
C VAL A 372 17.89 16.22 -9.09
N TRP A 373 17.42 15.56 -10.15
CA TRP A 373 16.99 14.17 -10.09
C TRP A 373 18.10 13.24 -9.61
N ARG A 374 19.30 13.36 -10.18
CA ARG A 374 20.43 12.50 -9.83
C ARG A 374 20.91 12.70 -8.40
N LEU A 375 21.15 13.93 -8.00
CA LEU A 375 21.74 14.22 -6.69
C LEU A 375 20.76 14.01 -5.55
N SER A 376 19.48 14.35 -5.71
CA SER A 376 18.46 14.09 -4.70
C SER A 376 18.31 12.59 -4.42
N ILE A 377 18.23 11.78 -5.46
CA ILE A 377 18.12 10.33 -5.34
C ILE A 377 19.41 9.71 -4.80
N LEU A 378 20.58 10.14 -5.28
CA LEU A 378 21.86 9.61 -4.82
C LEU A 378 22.05 9.85 -3.31
N PHE A 379 21.84 11.09 -2.84
CA PHE A 379 22.03 11.44 -1.43
C PHE A 379 20.98 10.74 -0.53
N THR A 380 19.75 10.61 -1.01
CA THR A 380 18.73 9.82 -0.32
C THR A 380 19.16 8.37 -0.19
N ALA A 381 19.62 7.74 -1.28
CA ALA A 381 20.03 6.34 -1.30
C ALA A 381 21.27 6.08 -0.43
N ILE A 382 22.26 7.00 -0.43
CA ILE A 382 23.44 6.90 0.43
C ILE A 382 23.06 6.90 1.91
N GLN A 383 21.99 7.56 2.30
CA GLN A 383 21.52 7.54 3.67
C GLN A 383 20.58 6.34 3.92
N SER A 384 19.52 6.17 3.11
CA SER A 384 18.44 5.23 3.43
C SER A 384 18.89 3.76 3.36
N ILE A 385 19.72 3.40 2.39
CA ILE A 385 20.15 2.01 2.20
C ILE A 385 21.03 1.52 3.37
N PRO A 386 22.14 2.21 3.74
CA PRO A 386 22.96 1.78 4.88
C PRO A 386 22.27 1.95 6.23
N ALA A 387 21.35 2.93 6.39
CA ALA A 387 20.60 3.10 7.63
C ALA A 387 19.64 1.94 7.89
N ALA A 388 19.05 1.39 6.84
CA ALA A 388 18.07 0.31 6.92
C ALA A 388 18.70 -1.09 7.00
N LEU A 389 19.91 -1.26 6.50
CA LEU A 389 20.60 -2.54 6.40
C LEU A 389 21.82 -2.57 7.33
N PRO A 390 22.23 -3.76 7.84
CA PRO A 390 23.30 -3.89 8.83
C PRO A 390 24.69 -3.76 8.18
N PHE A 391 25.02 -2.58 7.62
CA PHE A 391 26.34 -2.29 7.03
C PHE A 391 27.40 -1.83 8.04
N GLY A 392 27.31 -2.25 9.30
CA GLY A 392 28.30 -1.97 10.33
C GLY A 392 28.49 -0.48 10.63
N PRO A 393 29.74 0.07 10.59
CA PRO A 393 29.99 1.48 10.95
C PRO A 393 29.24 2.49 10.10
N LEU A 394 28.96 2.18 8.84
CA LEU A 394 28.22 3.06 7.94
C LEU A 394 26.76 3.19 8.36
N SER A 395 26.15 2.11 8.79
CA SER A 395 24.78 2.12 9.36
C SER A 395 24.71 3.04 10.60
N THR A 396 25.69 2.92 11.51
CA THR A 396 25.76 3.76 12.70
C THR A 396 25.90 5.24 12.35
N LEU A 397 26.77 5.57 11.39
CA LEU A 397 26.95 6.94 10.93
C LEU A 397 25.68 7.52 10.30
N MET A 398 24.99 6.75 9.45
CA MET A 398 23.75 7.21 8.80
C MET A 398 22.59 7.35 9.80
N ASN A 399 22.56 6.53 10.84
CA ASN A 399 21.57 6.63 11.91
C ASN A 399 21.86 7.75 12.92
N ALA A 400 23.07 8.31 12.93
CA ALA A 400 23.42 9.50 13.71
C ALA A 400 22.99 10.84 13.07
N LEU A 401 22.50 10.82 11.83
CA LEU A 401 22.04 12.05 11.16
C LEU A 401 20.79 12.62 11.84
N PRO A 402 20.58 13.96 11.75
CA PRO A 402 19.39 14.61 12.27
C PRO A 402 18.13 13.95 11.74
N LEU A 403 17.09 13.86 12.59
CA LEU A 403 15.79 13.22 12.30
C LEU A 403 15.85 11.70 12.11
N SER A 404 17.00 11.03 12.20
CA SER A 404 17.08 9.56 12.07
C SER A 404 16.33 8.84 13.20
N SER A 405 16.35 9.38 14.43
CA SER A 405 15.56 8.87 15.55
C SER A 405 14.04 8.91 15.31
N LEU A 406 13.61 9.78 14.40
CA LEU A 406 12.22 9.91 13.95
C LEU A 406 11.94 9.16 12.63
N GLY A 407 12.91 8.36 12.12
CA GLY A 407 12.77 7.68 10.82
C GLY A 407 12.89 8.57 9.59
N PHE A 408 13.23 9.86 9.74
CA PHE A 408 13.34 10.84 8.64
C PHE A 408 14.80 11.28 8.35
N GLY A 409 15.79 10.49 8.72
CA GLY A 409 17.20 10.80 8.49
C GLY A 409 17.57 11.05 7.03
N TRP A 410 16.79 10.51 6.09
CA TRP A 410 16.95 10.69 4.65
C TRP A 410 16.52 12.08 4.14
N LEU A 411 15.72 12.82 4.90
CA LEU A 411 15.12 14.09 4.46
C LEU A 411 16.18 15.17 4.23
N LEU A 412 17.11 15.33 5.17
CA LEU A 412 18.19 16.31 5.04
C LEU A 412 19.13 16.01 3.85
N PRO A 413 19.65 14.79 3.66
CA PRO A 413 20.37 14.40 2.45
C PRO A 413 19.60 14.68 1.15
N ALA A 414 18.30 14.36 1.11
CA ALA A 414 17.46 14.63 -0.06
C ALA A 414 17.39 16.13 -0.39
N LEU A 415 17.17 16.98 0.62
CA LEU A 415 17.14 18.45 0.45
C LEU A 415 18.48 19.01 0.00
N ILE A 416 19.60 18.53 0.56
CA ILE A 416 20.95 18.90 0.13
C ILE A 416 21.16 18.49 -1.34
N GLY A 417 20.73 17.29 -1.71
CA GLY A 417 20.82 16.81 -3.10
C GLY A 417 20.02 17.67 -4.08
N ILE A 418 18.80 18.10 -3.70
CA ILE A 418 18.00 19.05 -4.49
C ILE A 418 18.73 20.38 -4.63
N GLY A 419 19.23 20.97 -3.53
CA GLY A 419 19.94 22.23 -3.52
C GLY A 419 21.22 22.20 -4.37
N ALA A 420 22.06 21.16 -4.20
CA ALA A 420 23.26 20.96 -5.01
C ALA A 420 22.93 20.80 -6.50
N GLY A 421 21.85 20.08 -6.82
CA GLY A 421 21.41 19.90 -8.20
C GLY A 421 20.89 21.16 -8.87
N LEU A 422 20.42 22.15 -8.10
CA LEU A 422 20.00 23.46 -8.63
C LEU A 422 21.20 24.37 -8.95
N LEU A 423 22.32 24.17 -8.26
CA LEU A 423 23.56 24.96 -8.46
C LEU A 423 24.38 24.46 -9.66
N MET A 424 24.10 23.26 -10.14
CA MET A 424 24.70 22.67 -11.36
C MET A 424 23.76 22.86 -12.57
#